data_23a8ae4890ffe7a393778760b55ed0c7
#
_entry.id   23a8ae4890ffe7a393778760b55ed0c7
#
_cell.length_a   1.000
_cell.length_b   1.000
_cell.length_c   1.000
_cell.angle_alpha   90.00
_cell.angle_beta   90.00
_cell.angle_gamma   90.00
#
_symmetry.space_group_name_H-M   'P 1'
#
loop_
_entity.id
_entity.type
_entity.pdbx_description
1 polymer ?
#
loop_
_entity_poly.entity_id
_entity_poly.type
_entity_poly.pdbx_seq_one_letter_code
_entity_poly.pdbx_strand_id
1 'polypeptide(L)'
;MASVSKIYSRKSPNPIFICDVSPTRGSNFAPLEIVQEVGADFLCVAYSPGKSVRVESSAIAHMLKQSGSDVIFNLACRDMNKLAIQNHLLGAQVLGLENVIV
;
A
#
# COMPACT_ATOMS: atom_id res chain seq x y z
N MET A 1 -11.96 4.84 1.41
CA MET A 1 -10.53 5.18 1.63
C MET A 1 -10.28 6.61 1.20
N ALA A 2 -9.44 7.33 1.90
CA ALA A 2 -9.11 8.72 1.56
C ALA A 2 -7.88 8.78 0.66
N SER A 3 -7.84 9.77 -0.25
CA SER A 3 -6.64 10.04 -1.04
C SER A 3 -5.61 10.81 -0.20
N VAL A 4 -4.34 10.66 -0.56
CA VAL A 4 -3.25 11.35 0.13
C VAL A 4 -3.44 12.86 0.07
N SER A 5 -3.83 13.40 -1.09
CA SER A 5 -4.02 14.84 -1.26
C SER A 5 -5.12 15.40 -0.36
N LYS A 6 -6.20 14.67 -0.17
CA LYS A 6 -7.30 15.09 0.71
C LYS A 6 -6.86 15.13 2.18
N ILE A 7 -6.16 14.09 2.64
CA ILE A 7 -5.66 14.04 4.01
C ILE A 7 -4.61 15.13 4.23
N TYR A 8 -3.69 15.32 3.29
CA TYR A 8 -2.69 16.37 3.36
C TYR A 8 -3.33 17.75 3.52
N SER A 9 -4.32 18.08 2.69
CA SER A 9 -5.02 19.35 2.74
C SER A 9 -5.76 19.54 4.05
N ARG A 10 -6.41 18.51 4.56
CA ARG A 10 -7.19 18.56 5.80
C ARG A 10 -6.31 18.77 7.02
N LYS A 11 -5.12 18.18 7.04
CA LYS A 11 -4.18 18.29 8.17
C LYS A 11 -3.26 19.51 8.10
N SER A 12 -3.19 20.19 6.96
CA SER A 12 -2.32 21.36 6.80
C SER A 12 -2.63 22.42 7.87
N PRO A 13 -1.61 23.05 8.51
CA PRO A 13 -0.18 22.93 8.22
C PRO A 13 0.54 21.76 8.92
N ASN A 14 -0.18 20.91 9.63
CA ASN A 14 0.42 19.75 10.30
C ASN A 14 0.89 18.71 9.28
N PRO A 15 2.03 18.04 9.53
CA PRO A 15 2.52 16.99 8.63
C PRO A 15 1.62 15.75 8.68
N ILE A 16 1.65 14.97 7.61
CA ILE A 16 1.08 13.62 7.61
C ILE A 16 2.18 12.61 7.95
N PHE A 17 1.78 11.53 8.62
CA PHE A 17 2.67 10.43 8.96
C PHE A 17 2.37 9.24 8.05
N ILE A 18 3.36 8.82 7.25
CA ILE A 18 3.28 7.64 6.39
C ILE A 18 4.27 6.60 6.93
N CYS A 19 3.78 5.41 7.22
CA CYS A 19 4.60 4.31 7.71
C CYS A 19 4.78 3.27 6.62
N ASP A 20 6.03 2.93 6.30
CA ASP A 20 6.33 1.87 5.34
C ASP A 20 6.09 0.50 5.95
N VAL A 21 5.51 -0.38 5.14
CA VAL A 21 5.19 -1.75 5.50
C VAL A 21 5.78 -2.70 4.46
N SER A 22 6.56 -3.68 4.90
CA SER A 22 7.04 -4.74 4.00
C SER A 22 6.01 -5.86 3.94
N PRO A 23 5.65 -6.34 2.73
CA PRO A 23 4.81 -7.52 2.61
C PRO A 23 5.47 -8.74 3.24
N THR A 24 4.66 -9.67 3.70
CA THR A 24 5.14 -10.94 4.23
C THR A 24 5.65 -11.85 3.12
N ARG A 25 6.49 -12.82 3.48
CA ARG A 25 7.01 -13.80 2.52
C ARG A 25 6.02 -14.92 2.23
N GLY A 26 5.07 -15.12 3.12
CA GLY A 26 4.07 -16.19 3.01
C GLY A 26 2.78 -15.81 3.71
N SER A 27 2.00 -16.79 4.07
CA SER A 27 0.64 -16.61 4.55
C SER A 27 0.50 -16.26 6.03
N ASN A 28 1.60 -16.09 6.77
CA ASN A 28 1.53 -15.61 8.15
C ASN A 28 1.45 -14.09 8.17
N PHE A 29 0.26 -13.55 8.36
CA PHE A 29 -0.01 -12.12 8.33
C PHE A 29 -0.05 -11.46 9.71
N ALA A 30 0.22 -12.21 10.78
CA ALA A 30 0.17 -11.69 12.13
C ALA A 30 1.03 -10.42 12.35
N PRO A 31 2.26 -10.30 11.78
CA PRO A 31 3.03 -9.08 11.91
C PRO A 31 2.34 -7.82 11.38
N LEU A 32 1.41 -7.95 10.45
CA LEU A 32 0.70 -6.80 9.86
C LEU A 32 -0.36 -6.22 10.80
N GLU A 33 -0.84 -7.00 11.77
CA GLU A 33 -1.80 -6.52 12.75
C GLU A 33 -1.19 -5.43 13.65
N ILE A 34 0.09 -5.59 14.00
CA ILE A 34 0.82 -4.64 14.84
C ILE A 34 0.99 -3.30 14.15
N VAL A 35 1.19 -3.31 12.84
CA VAL A 35 1.44 -2.09 12.05
C VAL A 35 0.26 -1.13 12.13
N GLN A 36 -0.96 -1.63 12.23
CA GLN A 36 -2.16 -0.80 12.31
C GLN A 36 -2.25 -0.01 13.61
N GLU A 37 -1.58 -0.46 14.66
CA GLU A 37 -1.56 0.21 15.96
C GLU A 37 -0.61 1.41 16.00
N VAL A 38 0.22 1.60 14.97
CA VAL A 38 1.20 2.69 14.91
C VAL A 38 0.51 4.06 14.80
N GLY A 39 -0.72 4.11 14.32
CA GLY A 39 -1.46 5.37 14.20
C GLY A 39 -1.01 6.24 13.03
N ALA A 40 -0.46 5.65 11.99
CA ALA A 40 -0.09 6.37 10.78
C ALA A 40 -1.31 6.88 10.02
N ASP A 41 -1.17 7.99 9.32
CA ASP A 41 -2.20 8.48 8.41
C ASP A 41 -2.35 7.55 7.20
N PHE A 42 -1.24 7.00 6.72
CA PHE A 42 -1.21 6.00 5.65
C PHE A 42 -0.19 4.92 5.96
N LEU A 43 -0.52 3.69 5.57
CA LEU A 43 0.42 2.58 5.51
C LEU A 43 0.85 2.41 4.05
N CYS A 44 2.15 2.54 3.79
CA CYS A 44 2.72 2.45 2.45
C CYS A 44 3.34 1.08 2.25
N VAL A 45 2.72 0.26 1.42
CA VAL A 45 3.13 -1.13 1.22
C VAL A 45 4.21 -1.20 0.15
N ALA A 46 5.38 -1.74 0.52
CA ALA A 46 6.51 -1.88 -0.38
C ALA A 46 6.26 -2.99 -1.42
N TYR A 47 6.95 -2.87 -2.57
CA TYR A 47 6.95 -3.89 -3.60
C TYR A 47 8.28 -4.64 -3.57
N SER A 48 8.24 -5.93 -3.25
CA SER A 48 9.42 -6.84 -3.26
C SER A 48 10.71 -6.16 -2.78
N PRO A 49 10.73 -5.60 -1.55
CA PRO A 49 11.90 -4.86 -1.07
C PRO A 49 13.15 -5.75 -1.07
N GLY A 50 14.28 -5.16 -1.45
CA GLY A 50 15.55 -5.88 -1.56
C GLY A 50 15.58 -6.94 -2.65
N LYS A 51 14.70 -6.85 -3.65
CA LYS A 51 14.56 -7.83 -4.74
C LYS A 51 14.20 -9.23 -4.24
N SER A 52 13.59 -9.34 -3.07
CA SER A 52 13.13 -10.61 -2.53
C SER A 52 11.68 -10.86 -2.92
N VAL A 53 11.32 -12.11 -3.13
CA VAL A 53 9.94 -12.49 -3.42
C VAL A 53 9.11 -12.33 -2.14
N ARG A 54 8.04 -11.58 -2.25
CA ARG A 54 7.09 -11.31 -1.18
C ARG A 54 5.67 -11.43 -1.72
N VAL A 55 4.69 -11.45 -0.84
CA VAL A 55 3.30 -11.31 -1.25
C VAL A 55 3.16 -9.98 -2.00
N GLU A 56 2.37 -9.97 -3.06
CA GLU A 56 2.19 -8.81 -3.94
C GLU A 56 1.64 -7.61 -3.16
N SER A 57 2.17 -6.42 -3.43
CA SER A 57 1.90 -5.21 -2.64
C SER A 57 0.42 -4.81 -2.62
N SER A 58 -0.28 -4.93 -3.74
CA SER A 58 -1.71 -4.58 -3.79
C SER A 58 -2.58 -5.54 -2.97
N ALA A 59 -2.19 -6.82 -2.87
CA ALA A 59 -2.90 -7.78 -2.04
C ALA A 59 -2.78 -7.42 -0.55
N ILE A 60 -1.58 -7.09 -0.09
CA ILE A 60 -1.38 -6.66 1.29
C ILE A 60 -2.07 -5.32 1.55
N ALA A 61 -1.99 -4.37 0.63
CA ALA A 61 -2.69 -3.10 0.74
C ALA A 61 -4.21 -3.31 0.89
N HIS A 62 -4.78 -4.23 0.12
CA HIS A 62 -6.18 -4.57 0.23
C HIS A 62 -6.53 -5.13 1.61
N MET A 63 -5.72 -6.04 2.14
CA MET A 63 -5.93 -6.58 3.49
C MET A 63 -5.93 -5.48 4.54
N LEU A 64 -4.96 -4.58 4.50
CA LEU A 64 -4.86 -3.48 5.46
C LEU A 64 -6.04 -2.51 5.33
N LYS A 65 -6.48 -2.25 4.11
CA LYS A 65 -7.66 -1.43 3.87
C LYS A 65 -8.92 -2.08 4.45
N GLN A 66 -9.09 -3.38 4.28
CA GLN A 66 -10.23 -4.12 4.85
C GLN A 66 -10.27 -4.02 6.37
N SER A 67 -9.12 -3.90 7.00
CA SER A 67 -9.00 -3.73 8.45
C SER A 67 -9.13 -2.27 8.91
N GLY A 68 -9.43 -1.35 8.01
CA GLY A 68 -9.75 0.04 8.32
C GLY A 68 -8.62 1.05 8.11
N SER A 69 -7.46 0.64 7.62
CA SER A 69 -6.35 1.56 7.36
C SER A 69 -6.48 2.23 6.01
N ASP A 70 -6.02 3.48 5.92
CA ASP A 70 -5.76 4.13 4.65
C ASP A 70 -4.39 3.68 4.12
N VAL A 71 -4.31 3.33 2.85
CA VAL A 71 -3.13 2.68 2.29
C VAL A 71 -2.63 3.34 1.02
N ILE A 72 -1.33 3.21 0.80
CA ILE A 72 -0.65 3.49 -0.46
C ILE A 72 0.06 2.19 -0.84
N PHE A 73 0.05 1.81 -2.11
CA PHE A 73 0.84 0.66 -2.54
C PHE A 73 1.87 1.08 -3.58
N ASN A 74 3.01 0.40 -3.56
CA ASN A 74 4.07 0.61 -4.53
C ASN A 74 3.91 -0.35 -5.70
N LEU A 75 4.10 0.16 -6.90
CA LEU A 75 4.10 -0.61 -8.14
C LEU A 75 5.44 -0.37 -8.85
N ALA A 76 6.33 -1.37 -8.81
CA ALA A 76 7.65 -1.23 -9.41
C ALA A 76 7.61 -1.63 -10.88
N CYS A 77 7.86 -0.67 -11.76
CA CYS A 77 7.89 -0.91 -13.21
C CYS A 77 9.09 -1.76 -13.64
N ARG A 78 10.09 -1.92 -12.77
CA ARG A 78 11.31 -2.70 -13.04
C ARG A 78 11.02 -4.13 -13.51
N ASP A 79 10.03 -4.77 -12.91
CA ASP A 79 9.76 -6.20 -13.12
C ASP A 79 8.51 -6.44 -13.98
N MET A 80 7.96 -5.41 -14.60
CA MET A 80 6.69 -5.49 -15.31
C MET A 80 6.79 -4.87 -16.68
N ASN A 81 6.20 -5.55 -17.66
CA ASN A 81 5.96 -4.94 -18.97
C ASN A 81 4.72 -4.04 -18.93
N LYS A 82 4.47 -3.33 -20.02
CA LYS A 82 3.35 -2.39 -20.12
C LYS A 82 2.00 -3.05 -19.83
N LEU A 83 1.78 -4.25 -20.37
CA LEU A 83 0.53 -4.97 -20.17
C LEU A 83 0.31 -5.31 -18.70
N ALA A 84 1.35 -5.79 -18.00
CA ALA A 84 1.28 -6.13 -16.59
C ALA A 84 0.99 -4.89 -15.73
N ILE A 85 1.61 -3.75 -16.03
CA ILE A 85 1.37 -2.49 -15.31
C ILE A 85 -0.09 -2.08 -15.46
N GLN A 86 -0.63 -2.12 -16.67
CA GLN A 86 -2.03 -1.77 -16.90
C GLN A 86 -2.99 -2.71 -16.17
N ASN A 87 -2.71 -4.02 -16.18
CA ASN A 87 -3.51 -5.01 -15.47
C ASN A 87 -3.50 -4.77 -13.96
N HIS A 88 -2.34 -4.45 -13.39
CA HIS A 88 -2.22 -4.16 -11.97
C HIS A 88 -2.99 -2.91 -11.57
N LEU A 89 -2.92 -1.85 -12.37
CA LEU A 89 -3.65 -0.61 -12.08
C LEU A 89 -5.17 -0.81 -12.15
N LEU A 90 -5.65 -1.55 -13.15
CA LEU A 90 -7.08 -1.89 -13.24
C LEU A 90 -7.51 -2.79 -12.08
N GLY A 91 -6.68 -3.76 -11.71
CA GLY A 91 -6.94 -4.61 -10.55
C GLY A 91 -7.00 -3.82 -9.25
N ALA A 92 -6.09 -2.87 -9.08
CA ALA A 92 -6.09 -1.98 -7.92
C ALA A 92 -7.38 -1.15 -7.84
N GLN A 93 -7.87 -0.68 -8.97
CA GLN A 93 -9.14 0.05 -9.04
C GLN A 93 -10.31 -0.83 -8.57
N VAL A 94 -10.35 -2.09 -8.99
CA VAL A 94 -11.37 -3.05 -8.56
C VAL A 94 -11.30 -3.28 -7.05
N LEU A 95 -10.07 -3.33 -6.49
CA LEU A 95 -9.87 -3.49 -5.05
C LEU A 95 -10.14 -2.21 -4.26
N GLY A 96 -10.44 -1.10 -4.92
CA GLY A 96 -10.69 0.17 -4.28
C GLY A 96 -9.44 0.86 -3.74
N LEU A 97 -8.26 0.53 -4.26
CA LEU A 97 -7.01 1.16 -3.89
C LEU A 97 -6.83 2.46 -4.69
N GLU A 98 -6.74 3.58 -3.99
CA GLU A 98 -6.74 4.90 -4.63
C GLU A 98 -5.36 5.55 -4.71
N ASN A 99 -4.40 5.07 -3.93
CA ASN A 99 -3.09 5.70 -3.80
C ASN A 99 -1.99 4.74 -4.26
N VAL A 100 -1.21 5.15 -5.25
CA VAL A 100 -0.12 4.35 -5.80
C VAL A 100 1.14 5.18 -5.94
N ILE A 101 2.29 4.55 -5.66
CA ILE A 101 3.62 5.09 -5.95
C ILE A 101 4.24 4.22 -7.03
N VAL A 102 4.72 4.82 -8.09
CA VAL A 102 5.40 4.15 -9.20
C VAL A 102 6.87 4.55 -9.27
#